data_d90857bfe24b3809d312cb755cffc2b3
#
_entry.id   d90857bfe24b3809d312cb755cffc2b3
#
_cell.length_a   1.000
_cell.length_b   1.000
_cell.length_c   1.000
_cell.angle_alpha   90.00
_cell.angle_beta   90.00
_cell.angle_gamma   90.00
#
_symmetry.space_group_name_H-M   'P 1'
#
loop_
_entity.id
_entity.type
_entity.pdbx_description
1 polymer ?
#
loop_
_entity_poly.entity_id
_entity_poly.type
_entity_poly.pdbx_seq_one_letter_code
_entity_poly.pdbx_strand_id
1 'polypeptide(L)'
;MCFRHPGFVPIRPIYLIPLIHQPMRTLTLSIVLIWLSIASLSAQGRRWNVELSFKKAGITGLCIIDTVEQQPRGTIFNEFGLKMVDFACMPNGKVKLYNLVPMLNKWYIRRVLRHDLQQIVPQLVTRDSLTYENPKRHITYRFKPLKPTEDETER
;
A
#
# COMPACT_ATOMS: atom_id res chain seq x y z
N MET A 1 -38.77 81.89 -31.16
CA MET A 1 -37.93 80.93 -31.87
C MET A 1 -37.07 80.20 -30.83
N CYS A 2 -37.42 79.00 -30.41
CA CYS A 2 -36.73 78.24 -29.39
C CYS A 2 -35.66 77.35 -30.01
N PHE A 3 -34.40 77.56 -29.65
CA PHE A 3 -33.31 76.65 -29.97
C PHE A 3 -33.17 75.59 -28.85
N ARG A 4 -33.41 74.35 -29.23
CA ARG A 4 -33.34 73.16 -28.38
C ARG A 4 -31.92 72.66 -28.41
N HIS A 5 -31.22 72.69 -27.28
CA HIS A 5 -29.91 72.07 -27.12
C HIS A 5 -30.02 70.54 -27.09
N PRO A 6 -29.16 69.77 -27.87
CA PRO A 6 -29.10 68.30 -27.74
C PRO A 6 -28.40 67.91 -26.45
N GLY A 7 -29.03 66.92 -25.78
CA GLY A 7 -28.58 66.41 -24.49
C GLY A 7 -27.21 65.77 -24.53
N PHE A 8 -26.39 66.13 -23.57
CA PHE A 8 -25.10 65.54 -23.26
C PHE A 8 -25.36 64.19 -22.55
N VAL A 9 -25.01 63.09 -23.20
CA VAL A 9 -25.07 61.75 -22.59
C VAL A 9 -23.76 61.54 -21.79
N PRO A 10 -23.81 61.35 -20.49
CA PRO A 10 -22.58 61.08 -19.71
C PRO A 10 -22.11 59.64 -20.02
N ILE A 11 -20.93 59.51 -20.60
CA ILE A 11 -20.21 58.26 -20.78
C ILE A 11 -19.82 57.79 -19.40
N ARG A 12 -20.45 56.69 -18.96
CA ARG A 12 -20.04 56.03 -17.70
C ARG A 12 -18.63 55.48 -17.87
N PRO A 13 -17.68 55.71 -16.96
CA PRO A 13 -16.38 55.11 -17.00
C PRO A 13 -16.54 53.59 -16.85
N ILE A 14 -16.05 52.85 -17.80
CA ILE A 14 -15.88 51.40 -17.71
C ILE A 14 -14.86 51.19 -16.60
N TYR A 15 -15.32 50.73 -15.45
CA TYR A 15 -14.43 50.28 -14.41
C TYR A 15 -13.67 49.07 -14.96
N LEU A 16 -12.42 49.30 -15.38
CA LEU A 16 -11.44 48.24 -15.57
C LEU A 16 -11.27 47.57 -14.19
N ILE A 17 -11.87 46.40 -14.05
CA ILE A 17 -11.63 45.54 -12.89
C ILE A 17 -10.15 45.21 -12.91
N PRO A 18 -9.36 45.55 -11.88
CA PRO A 18 -7.97 45.10 -11.82
C PRO A 18 -7.93 43.63 -11.58
N LEU A 19 -7.74 42.89 -12.65
CA LEU A 19 -7.58 41.42 -12.65
C LEU A 19 -6.15 41.00 -12.26
N ILE A 20 -5.49 41.71 -11.36
CA ILE A 20 -4.14 41.39 -10.91
C ILE A 20 -3.97 41.73 -9.45
N HIS A 21 -4.60 40.98 -8.57
CA HIS A 21 -4.10 40.74 -7.22
C HIS A 21 -4.74 39.49 -6.63
N GLN A 22 -4.56 38.37 -7.34
CA GLN A 22 -4.73 37.08 -6.72
C GLN A 22 -3.57 36.94 -5.71
N PRO A 23 -3.84 36.92 -4.41
CA PRO A 23 -2.78 36.87 -3.44
C PRO A 23 -2.01 35.57 -3.62
N MET A 24 -0.69 35.64 -3.69
CA MET A 24 0.24 34.50 -3.79
C MET A 24 -0.09 33.39 -2.73
N ARG A 25 -0.86 33.72 -1.71
CA ARG A 25 -1.39 32.81 -0.70
C ARG A 25 -2.31 31.72 -1.25
N THR A 26 -3.09 31.98 -2.30
CA THR A 26 -3.98 30.94 -2.89
C THR A 26 -3.21 29.97 -3.75
N LEU A 27 -2.18 30.43 -4.45
CA LEU A 27 -1.29 29.58 -5.23
C LEU A 27 -0.47 28.65 -4.34
N THR A 28 0.07 29.14 -3.22
CA THR A 28 0.81 28.32 -2.26
C THR A 28 -0.08 27.28 -1.59
N LEU A 29 -1.31 27.62 -1.23
CA LEU A 29 -2.30 26.69 -0.67
C LEU A 29 -2.65 25.57 -1.67
N SER A 30 -2.82 25.88 -2.95
CA SER A 30 -3.11 24.89 -3.98
C SER A 30 -1.94 23.92 -4.18
N ILE A 31 -0.71 24.41 -4.18
CA ILE A 31 0.48 23.57 -4.32
C ILE A 31 0.63 22.65 -3.09
N VAL A 32 0.40 23.14 -1.89
CA VAL A 32 0.46 22.32 -0.66
C VAL A 32 -0.62 21.23 -0.67
N LEU A 33 -1.85 21.55 -1.10
CA LEU A 33 -2.92 20.56 -1.24
C LEU A 33 -2.59 19.46 -2.28
N ILE A 34 -1.96 19.82 -3.40
CA ILE A 34 -1.51 18.86 -4.41
C ILE A 34 -0.40 17.96 -3.83
N TRP A 35 0.54 18.51 -3.08
CA TRP A 35 1.60 17.72 -2.43
C TRP A 35 1.05 16.76 -1.36
N LEU A 36 0.03 17.18 -0.58
CA LEU A 36 -0.63 16.29 0.38
C LEU A 36 -1.39 15.14 -0.31
N SER A 37 -1.99 15.36 -1.47
CA SER A 37 -2.72 14.31 -2.18
C SER A 37 -1.81 13.25 -2.80
N ILE A 38 -0.58 13.60 -3.17
CA ILE A 38 0.40 12.65 -3.73
C ILE A 38 0.94 11.68 -2.65
N ALA A 39 1.02 12.12 -1.39
CA ALA A 39 1.50 11.30 -0.29
C ALA A 39 0.58 10.11 0.06
N SER A 40 -0.67 10.12 -0.38
CA SER A 40 -1.67 9.08 -0.06
C SER A 40 -1.67 7.88 -1.01
N LEU A 41 -0.85 7.88 -2.07
CA LEU A 41 -0.94 6.87 -3.15
C LEU A 41 -0.08 5.61 -2.94
N SER A 42 0.62 5.47 -1.83
CA SER A 42 1.61 4.39 -1.65
C SER A 42 1.17 3.21 -0.79
N ALA A 43 -0.12 3.02 -0.54
CA ALA A 43 -0.65 1.93 0.28
C ALA A 43 -1.09 0.70 -0.54
N GLN A 44 -0.42 0.39 -1.65
CA GLN A 44 -0.63 -0.89 -2.31
C GLN A 44 0.16 -1.97 -1.58
N GLY A 45 -0.54 -2.91 -0.95
CA GLY A 45 0.05 -4.07 -0.33
C GLY A 45 0.90 -4.86 -1.32
N ARG A 46 2.11 -5.20 -0.92
CA ARG A 46 2.99 -6.02 -1.73
C ARG A 46 2.50 -7.45 -1.74
N ARG A 47 2.56 -8.09 -2.90
CA ARG A 47 2.06 -9.46 -3.12
C ARG A 47 3.19 -10.38 -3.59
N TRP A 48 3.29 -11.55 -2.97
CA TRP A 48 4.26 -12.58 -3.34
C TRP A 48 3.60 -13.93 -3.49
N ASN A 49 4.03 -14.66 -4.49
CA ASN A 49 3.82 -16.10 -4.54
C ASN A 49 4.74 -16.76 -3.51
N VAL A 50 4.17 -17.57 -2.63
CA VAL A 50 4.88 -18.29 -1.57
C VAL A 50 4.90 -19.77 -1.89
N GLU A 51 6.07 -20.33 -1.88
CA GLU A 51 6.27 -21.77 -1.96
C GLU A 51 6.93 -22.27 -0.67
N LEU A 52 6.23 -23.11 0.06
CA LEU A 52 6.74 -23.82 1.24
C LEU A 52 7.12 -25.23 0.83
N SER A 53 8.40 -25.59 0.97
CA SER A 53 8.87 -26.94 0.73
C SER A 53 9.23 -27.60 2.06
N PHE A 54 8.68 -28.79 2.28
CA PHE A 54 9.05 -29.70 3.37
C PHE A 54 9.64 -30.95 2.74
N LYS A 55 10.51 -31.65 3.40
CA LYS A 55 11.20 -32.89 2.94
C LYS A 55 10.64 -33.60 1.69
N LYS A 56 9.33 -33.83 1.59
CA LYS A 56 8.67 -34.54 0.49
C LYS A 56 7.36 -33.92 0.00
N ALA A 57 6.98 -32.75 0.53
CA ALA A 57 5.75 -32.07 0.18
C ALA A 57 6.03 -30.58 -0.04
N GLY A 58 5.27 -29.96 -0.94
CA GLY A 58 5.28 -28.53 -1.17
C GLY A 58 3.86 -27.97 -1.05
N ILE A 59 3.76 -26.75 -0.56
CA ILE A 59 2.51 -25.98 -0.50
C ILE A 59 2.79 -24.66 -1.19
N THR A 60 1.93 -24.31 -2.13
CA THR A 60 1.96 -22.99 -2.78
C THR A 60 0.86 -22.09 -2.24
N GLY A 61 1.07 -20.80 -2.32
CA GLY A 61 0.11 -19.84 -1.83
C GLY A 61 0.46 -18.41 -2.18
N LEU A 62 -0.34 -17.49 -1.68
CA LEU A 62 -0.18 -16.06 -1.85
C LEU A 62 0.09 -15.40 -0.50
N CYS A 63 1.12 -14.58 -0.41
CA CYS A 63 1.39 -13.72 0.73
C CYS A 63 1.13 -12.27 0.34
N ILE A 64 0.30 -11.59 1.12
CA ILE A 64 0.04 -10.17 0.97
C ILE A 64 0.55 -9.48 2.22
N ILE A 65 1.38 -8.45 2.08
CA ILE A 65 1.89 -7.65 3.20
C ILE A 65 1.54 -6.19 2.94
N ASP A 66 0.82 -5.61 3.88
CA ASP A 66 0.52 -4.18 3.95
C ASP A 66 1.31 -3.54 5.08
N THR A 67 1.62 -2.26 4.95
CA THR A 67 2.21 -1.49 6.03
C THR A 67 1.16 -0.55 6.58
N VAL A 68 0.67 -0.84 7.78
CA VAL A 68 -0.30 -0.02 8.50
C VAL A 68 0.40 0.59 9.72
N GLU A 69 0.37 1.92 9.83
CA GLU A 69 1.02 2.65 10.93
C GLU A 69 2.50 2.26 11.12
N GLN A 70 3.22 2.15 10.00
CA GLN A 70 4.63 1.70 9.95
C GLN A 70 4.88 0.26 10.45
N GLN A 71 3.82 -0.51 10.66
CA GLN A 71 3.91 -1.91 11.06
C GLN A 71 3.53 -2.83 9.89
N PRO A 72 4.42 -3.71 9.44
CA PRO A 72 4.07 -4.72 8.45
C PRO A 72 3.04 -5.69 9.02
N ARG A 73 1.91 -5.81 8.32
CA ARG A 73 0.87 -6.81 8.57
C ARG A 73 0.68 -7.62 7.32
N GLY A 74 0.48 -8.91 7.46
CA GLY A 74 0.32 -9.75 6.30
C GLY A 74 -0.63 -10.91 6.53
N THR A 75 -1.07 -11.45 5.40
CA THR A 75 -1.93 -12.63 5.34
C THR A 75 -1.32 -13.61 4.34
N ILE A 76 -1.32 -14.88 4.69
CA ILE A 76 -0.95 -15.98 3.80
C ILE A 76 -2.20 -16.77 3.45
N PHE A 77 -2.43 -16.93 2.16
CA PHE A 77 -3.48 -17.77 1.58
C PHE A 77 -2.85 -19.01 0.94
N ASN A 78 -3.57 -20.12 0.91
CA ASN A 78 -3.15 -21.27 0.13
C ASN A 78 -3.56 -21.10 -1.35
N GLU A 79 -3.22 -22.07 -2.19
CA GLU A 79 -3.55 -22.12 -3.62
C GLU A 79 -5.07 -22.09 -3.91
N PHE A 80 -5.91 -22.49 -2.94
CA PHE A 80 -7.37 -22.46 -3.04
C PHE A 80 -7.96 -21.12 -2.56
N GLY A 81 -7.15 -20.14 -2.24
CA GLY A 81 -7.61 -18.83 -1.72
C GLY A 81 -8.08 -18.86 -0.25
N LEU A 82 -7.88 -19.98 0.45
CA LEU A 82 -8.21 -20.07 1.87
C LEU A 82 -7.14 -19.35 2.70
N LYS A 83 -7.59 -18.47 3.60
CA LYS A 83 -6.73 -17.79 4.55
C LYS A 83 -6.13 -18.79 5.53
N MET A 84 -4.80 -18.90 5.55
CA MET A 84 -4.06 -19.83 6.40
C MET A 84 -3.64 -19.20 7.72
N VAL A 85 -3.14 -17.97 7.67
CA VAL A 85 -2.65 -17.24 8.83
C VAL A 85 -2.60 -15.72 8.55
N ASP A 86 -2.96 -14.95 9.56
CA ASP A 86 -2.67 -13.51 9.62
C ASP A 86 -1.50 -13.28 10.59
N PHE A 87 -0.63 -12.32 10.27
CA PHE A 87 0.48 -11.94 11.12
C PHE A 87 0.68 -10.43 11.15
N ALA A 88 1.28 -9.94 12.23
CA ALA A 88 1.70 -8.55 12.33
C ALA A 88 3.07 -8.47 12.99
N CYS A 89 3.94 -7.59 12.47
CA CYS A 89 5.19 -7.24 13.12
C CYS A 89 4.92 -6.15 14.17
N MET A 90 5.33 -6.42 15.38
CA MET A 90 5.25 -5.47 16.48
C MET A 90 6.47 -4.54 16.48
N PRO A 91 6.41 -3.33 17.08
CA PRO A 91 7.54 -2.39 17.13
C PRO A 91 8.81 -2.98 17.76
N ASN A 92 8.66 -3.97 18.63
CA ASN A 92 9.78 -4.69 19.27
C ASN A 92 10.40 -5.79 18.38
N GLY A 93 10.05 -5.83 17.08
CA GLY A 93 10.54 -6.84 16.13
C GLY A 93 9.93 -8.22 16.28
N LYS A 94 9.01 -8.43 17.22
CA LYS A 94 8.34 -9.72 17.40
C LYS A 94 7.16 -9.84 16.44
N VAL A 95 6.94 -11.06 15.90
CA VAL A 95 5.77 -11.37 15.08
C VAL A 95 4.67 -11.97 15.96
N LYS A 96 3.47 -11.43 15.83
CA LYS A 96 2.25 -11.96 16.42
C LYS A 96 1.41 -12.63 15.33
N LEU A 97 0.94 -13.86 15.60
CA LEU A 97 0.12 -14.64 14.68
C LEU A 97 -1.34 -14.59 15.13
N TYR A 98 -2.21 -14.39 14.15
CA TYR A 98 -3.67 -14.33 14.34
C TYR A 98 -4.34 -15.31 13.38
N ASN A 99 -5.62 -15.63 13.62
CA ASN A 99 -6.51 -16.34 12.71
C ASN A 99 -5.88 -17.55 12.00
N LEU A 100 -5.13 -18.36 12.75
CA LEU A 100 -4.57 -19.59 12.17
C LEU A 100 -5.67 -20.62 11.94
N VAL A 101 -5.62 -21.27 10.76
CA VAL A 101 -6.47 -22.44 10.52
C VAL A 101 -6.19 -23.53 11.53
N PRO A 102 -7.19 -24.36 11.91
CA PRO A 102 -7.07 -25.37 12.97
C PRO A 102 -5.85 -26.28 12.82
N MET A 103 -5.53 -26.71 11.58
CA MET A 103 -4.38 -27.58 11.32
C MET A 103 -3.02 -26.94 11.64
N LEU A 104 -2.90 -25.61 11.51
CA LEU A 104 -1.69 -24.84 11.82
C LEU A 104 -1.68 -24.36 13.28
N ASN A 105 -2.80 -24.44 13.99
CA ASN A 105 -2.96 -23.89 15.34
C ASN A 105 -2.40 -24.82 16.43
N LYS A 106 -1.42 -25.65 16.12
CA LYS A 106 -0.70 -26.47 17.11
C LYS A 106 0.46 -25.67 17.68
N TRP A 107 0.73 -25.80 18.97
CA TRP A 107 1.73 -24.99 19.69
C TRP A 107 3.12 -25.03 19.04
N TYR A 108 3.57 -26.18 18.57
CA TYR A 108 4.87 -26.35 17.94
C TYR A 108 4.92 -25.73 16.54
N ILE A 109 3.83 -25.79 15.75
CA ILE A 109 3.73 -25.13 14.44
C ILE A 109 3.74 -23.62 14.62
N ARG A 110 2.93 -23.10 15.55
CA ARG A 110 2.90 -21.66 15.86
C ARG A 110 4.27 -21.14 16.28
N ARG A 111 5.03 -21.91 17.05
CA ARG A 111 6.38 -21.52 17.50
C ARG A 111 7.34 -21.43 16.32
N VAL A 112 7.34 -22.43 15.43
CA VAL A 112 8.20 -22.45 14.23
C VAL A 112 7.82 -21.31 13.29
N LEU A 113 6.54 -21.22 12.93
CA LEU A 113 6.04 -20.20 12.00
C LEU A 113 6.31 -18.77 12.49
N ARG A 114 6.12 -18.52 13.79
CA ARG A 114 6.46 -17.21 14.39
C ARG A 114 7.94 -16.91 14.26
N HIS A 115 8.78 -17.85 14.59
CA HIS A 115 10.23 -17.69 14.51
C HIS A 115 10.67 -17.44 13.05
N ASP A 116 10.17 -18.22 12.11
CA ASP A 116 10.55 -18.11 10.71
C ASP A 116 10.05 -16.79 10.10
N LEU A 117 8.78 -16.42 10.33
CA LEU A 117 8.24 -15.13 9.88
C LEU A 117 8.97 -13.93 10.51
N GLN A 118 9.47 -14.05 11.74
CA GLN A 118 10.26 -13.00 12.38
C GLN A 118 11.58 -12.74 11.64
N GLN A 119 12.14 -13.74 10.97
CA GLN A 119 13.34 -13.59 10.14
C GLN A 119 12.99 -13.17 8.70
N ILE A 120 11.86 -13.63 8.18
CA ILE A 120 11.43 -13.45 6.79
C ILE A 120 10.88 -12.04 6.55
N VAL A 121 9.93 -11.58 7.38
CA VAL A 121 9.15 -10.36 7.12
C VAL A 121 10.00 -9.10 6.99
N PRO A 122 10.99 -8.83 7.84
CA PRO A 122 11.87 -7.67 7.68
C PRO A 122 12.63 -7.66 6.36
N GLN A 123 13.00 -8.85 5.86
CA GLN A 123 13.69 -8.99 4.58
C GLN A 123 12.77 -8.80 3.38
N LEU A 124 11.52 -9.27 3.47
CA LEU A 124 10.52 -9.10 2.41
C LEU A 124 10.12 -7.64 2.21
N VAL A 125 10.12 -6.83 3.27
CA VAL A 125 9.83 -5.39 3.16
C VAL A 125 10.89 -4.67 2.30
N THR A 126 12.13 -5.16 2.31
CA THR A 126 13.26 -4.54 1.60
C THR A 126 13.62 -5.21 0.27
N ARG A 127 13.16 -6.44 0.02
CA ARG A 127 13.52 -7.24 -1.16
C ARG A 127 12.29 -7.66 -1.93
N ASP A 128 12.43 -7.78 -3.24
CA ASP A 128 11.33 -8.25 -4.10
C ASP A 128 11.21 -9.78 -4.08
N SER A 129 12.30 -10.50 -3.88
CA SER A 129 12.29 -11.95 -3.76
C SER A 129 13.14 -12.40 -2.57
N LEU A 130 12.75 -13.51 -1.96
CA LEU A 130 13.45 -14.07 -0.81
C LEU A 130 13.36 -15.59 -0.83
N THR A 131 14.47 -16.24 -0.54
CA THR A 131 14.50 -17.65 -0.16
C THR A 131 15.07 -17.73 1.25
N TYR A 132 14.29 -18.31 2.16
CA TYR A 132 14.68 -18.54 3.55
C TYR A 132 14.62 -20.03 3.84
N GLU A 133 15.68 -20.57 4.42
CA GLU A 133 15.77 -21.97 4.81
C GLU A 133 15.91 -22.10 6.33
N ASN A 134 15.06 -22.95 6.90
CA ASN A 134 15.18 -23.36 8.29
C ASN A 134 15.85 -24.75 8.36
N PRO A 135 17.17 -24.82 8.58
CA PRO A 135 17.92 -26.10 8.51
C PRO A 135 17.50 -27.08 9.60
N LYS A 136 17.08 -26.58 10.76
CA LYS A 136 16.65 -27.45 11.87
C LYS A 136 15.37 -28.20 11.59
N ARG A 137 14.52 -27.69 10.69
CA ARG A 137 13.21 -28.24 10.37
C ARG A 137 13.12 -28.75 8.93
N HIS A 138 14.14 -28.50 8.11
CA HIS A 138 14.15 -28.79 6.68
C HIS A 138 12.96 -28.16 5.98
N ILE A 139 12.68 -26.88 6.29
CA ILE A 139 11.62 -26.09 5.68
C ILE A 139 12.28 -25.00 4.87
N THR A 140 11.91 -24.90 3.59
CA THR A 140 12.34 -23.81 2.72
C THR A 140 11.13 -22.97 2.34
N TYR A 141 11.24 -21.67 2.55
CA TYR A 141 10.27 -20.67 2.14
C TYR A 141 10.83 -19.92 0.95
N ARG A 142 10.10 -19.89 -0.15
CA ARG A 142 10.48 -19.14 -1.34
C ARG A 142 9.40 -18.15 -1.68
N PHE A 143 9.76 -16.86 -1.70
CA PHE A 143 8.88 -15.76 -2.03
C PHE A 143 9.31 -15.19 -3.39
N LYS A 144 8.39 -15.15 -4.34
CA LYS A 144 8.58 -14.55 -5.66
C LYS A 144 7.56 -13.42 -5.84
N PRO A 145 7.95 -12.25 -6.35
CA PRO A 145 7.00 -11.16 -6.57
C PRO A 145 5.91 -11.61 -7.55
N LEU A 146 4.66 -11.29 -7.22
CA LEU A 146 3.58 -11.45 -8.18
C LEU A 146 3.72 -10.30 -9.17
N LYS A 147 4.08 -10.62 -10.42
CA LYS A 147 4.05 -9.62 -11.50
C LYS A 147 2.59 -9.22 -11.72
N PRO A 148 2.27 -7.93 -11.86
CA PRO A 148 0.96 -7.52 -12.35
C PRO A 148 0.74 -8.21 -13.71
N THR A 149 -0.35 -8.90 -13.87
CA THR A 149 -0.75 -9.42 -15.18
C THR A 149 -1.07 -8.20 -16.04
N GLU A 150 -0.44 -8.06 -17.19
CA GLU A 150 -0.59 -6.92 -18.12
C GLU A 150 -2.02 -6.79 -18.70
N ASP A 151 -2.94 -7.67 -18.33
CA ASP A 151 -4.30 -7.74 -18.85
C ASP A 151 -5.32 -6.78 -18.20
N GLU A 152 -4.96 -5.98 -17.20
CA GLU A 152 -5.91 -5.03 -16.58
C GLU A 152 -5.86 -3.61 -17.18
N THR A 153 -5.07 -3.35 -18.23
CA THR A 153 -4.93 -2.01 -18.82
C THR A 153 -5.83 -1.79 -20.06
N GLU A 154 -6.60 -2.78 -20.48
CA GLU A 154 -7.53 -2.65 -21.63
C GLU A 154 -9.00 -2.84 -21.24
N ARG A 155 -9.52 -1.95 -20.37
CA ARG A 155 -10.98 -1.75 -20.28
C ARG A 155 -11.32 -0.32 -19.89
#